data_a9311de738855856aabf57e4139a7f7f
#
_entry.id   a9311de738855856aabf57e4139a7f7f
#
_cell.length_a   1.000
_cell.length_b   1.000
_cell.length_c   1.000
_cell.angle_alpha   90.00
_cell.angle_beta   90.00
_cell.angle_gamma   90.00
#
_symmetry.space_group_name_H-M   'P 1'
#
loop_
_entity.id
_entity.type
_entity.pdbx_description
1 polymer ?
#
loop_
_entity_poly.entity_id
_entity_poly.type
_entity_poly.pdbx_seq_one_letter_code
_entity_poly.pdbx_strand_id
1 'polypeptide(L)'
;MKRTKAMFYNLLLMTAVSLVMRFVSVGFNVYVTAKIGAGGIGLYSLIMSVGGFAITFATSGINLASTRMTAEAIGKGNQTDIRPVMRRCIAYSLCFGCSGAILLYLMAGSISTYLLCDERCIMPLRLLSAALPFISLSSALSGYFTAVRRVYKSSLVQLGEQFITISVTVRLLALMLPKGVAYACAALIGGTVISETVAFLISFTLYKADIKKHVKKGRAVEKKLGKKLLSISLPIALSAYVRSALVSVEHILIPAGLRKSGSSADIALASYGTLHGMVMPIILFPMAIMSSFAGLLVPEIAESLAAGEDERVDNIVSRVFQTALCFAIGVSGIMICFSGELGRMIYNSSEAGLFIRIMAPLIPVMYLDHVVDGMLKGMGEQLYSMRVNIFDASMSVILVYFLVPIWGVYGYVVVIFIMEVINASLSIVRLFKRCNTRVKIVKWLIMPLVCIVGATSASKLLLSNDRLIGLHGDAVGIIGIVLTVLTYVMLLICSCAVTVNDIRWFRYAIK
;
A
#
# COMPACT_ATOMS: atom_id res chain seq x y z
N MET A 1 -24.39 -20.81 9.98
CA MET A 1 -23.98 -21.25 8.62
C MET A 1 -24.28 -20.26 7.50
N LYS A 2 -25.51 -19.78 7.23
CA LYS A 2 -25.77 -18.80 6.13
C LYS A 2 -25.05 -17.46 6.32
N ARG A 3 -24.88 -16.98 7.55
CA ARG A 3 -24.24 -15.68 7.89
C ARG A 3 -22.73 -15.71 7.72
N THR A 4 -22.07 -16.82 8.03
CA THR A 4 -20.63 -17.06 7.87
C THR A 4 -20.27 -17.20 6.38
N LYS A 5 -21.09 -17.90 5.59
CA LYS A 5 -20.90 -18.03 4.13
C LYS A 5 -20.99 -16.67 3.41
N ALA A 6 -21.95 -15.81 3.81
CA ALA A 6 -22.09 -14.47 3.22
C ALA A 6 -20.90 -13.56 3.60
N MET A 7 -20.40 -13.66 4.82
CA MET A 7 -19.23 -12.91 5.28
C MET A 7 -17.94 -13.34 4.53
N PHE A 8 -17.77 -14.63 4.33
CA PHE A 8 -16.69 -15.20 3.56
C PHE A 8 -16.74 -14.78 2.08
N TYR A 9 -17.91 -14.86 1.43
CA TYR A 9 -18.08 -14.44 0.04
C TYR A 9 -17.74 -12.95 -0.14
N ASN A 10 -18.18 -12.10 0.80
CA ASN A 10 -17.85 -10.68 0.77
C ASN A 10 -16.34 -10.43 0.93
N LEU A 11 -15.67 -11.20 1.80
CA LEU A 11 -14.23 -11.09 2.00
C LEU A 11 -13.46 -11.50 0.74
N LEU A 12 -13.84 -12.61 0.12
CA LEU A 12 -13.23 -13.13 -1.10
C LEU A 12 -13.43 -12.17 -2.28
N LEU A 13 -14.63 -11.60 -2.39
CA LEU A 13 -14.95 -10.57 -3.37
C LEU A 13 -14.09 -9.30 -3.16
N MET A 14 -13.95 -8.85 -1.90
CA MET A 14 -13.10 -7.69 -1.58
C MET A 14 -11.63 -7.94 -1.91
N THR A 15 -11.12 -9.14 -1.63
CA THR A 15 -9.75 -9.53 -1.97
C THR A 15 -9.54 -9.53 -3.48
N ALA A 16 -10.47 -10.13 -4.24
CA ALA A 16 -10.40 -10.14 -5.69
C ALA A 16 -10.45 -8.73 -6.28
N VAL A 17 -11.36 -7.88 -5.78
CA VAL A 17 -11.45 -6.47 -6.16
C VAL A 17 -10.14 -5.73 -5.88
N SER A 18 -9.55 -5.92 -4.69
CA SER A 18 -8.28 -5.26 -4.33
C SER A 18 -7.12 -5.70 -5.23
N LEU A 19 -7.06 -6.99 -5.61
CA LEU A 19 -6.05 -7.49 -6.55
C LEU A 19 -6.22 -6.90 -7.94
N VAL A 20 -7.45 -6.85 -8.45
CA VAL A 20 -7.76 -6.22 -9.76
C VAL A 20 -7.38 -4.75 -9.74
N MET A 21 -7.77 -4.01 -8.68
CA MET A 21 -7.40 -2.61 -8.53
C MET A 21 -5.89 -2.40 -8.51
N ARG A 22 -5.15 -3.29 -7.83
CA ARG A 22 -3.69 -3.21 -7.78
C ARG A 22 -3.07 -3.43 -9.16
N PHE A 23 -3.57 -4.41 -9.90
CA PHE A 23 -3.12 -4.70 -11.26
C PHE A 23 -3.36 -3.50 -12.19
N VAL A 24 -4.57 -2.95 -12.15
CA VAL A 24 -4.95 -1.77 -12.95
C VAL A 24 -4.12 -0.54 -12.56
N SER A 25 -3.86 -0.34 -11.25
CA SER A 25 -3.02 0.78 -10.78
C SER A 25 -1.58 0.68 -11.26
N VAL A 26 -0.98 -0.52 -11.26
CA VAL A 26 0.38 -0.71 -11.79
C VAL A 26 0.42 -0.48 -13.30
N GLY A 27 -0.53 -1.04 -14.05
CA GLY A 27 -0.62 -0.80 -15.50
C GLY A 27 -0.80 0.70 -15.82
N PHE A 28 -1.61 1.40 -15.05
CA PHE A 28 -1.76 2.85 -15.18
C PHE A 28 -0.48 3.62 -14.82
N ASN A 29 0.22 3.22 -13.79
CA ASN A 29 1.53 3.81 -13.42
C ASN A 29 2.54 3.64 -14.55
N VAL A 30 2.62 2.45 -15.15
CA VAL A 30 3.47 2.17 -16.32
C VAL A 30 3.12 3.11 -17.49
N TYR A 31 1.82 3.23 -17.80
CA TYR A 31 1.35 4.15 -18.86
C TYR A 31 1.75 5.60 -18.59
N VAL A 32 1.53 6.08 -17.37
CA VAL A 32 1.88 7.44 -16.96
C VAL A 32 3.39 7.65 -17.09
N THR A 33 4.19 6.74 -16.56
CA THR A 33 5.66 6.81 -16.59
C THR A 33 6.20 6.83 -18.00
N ALA A 34 5.63 6.03 -18.92
CA ALA A 34 5.99 6.04 -20.34
C ALA A 34 5.70 7.39 -21.02
N LYS A 35 4.70 8.15 -20.52
CA LYS A 35 4.34 9.46 -21.07
C LYS A 35 5.14 10.63 -20.51
N ILE A 36 5.38 10.65 -19.19
CA ILE A 36 6.02 11.79 -18.51
C ILE A 36 7.50 11.55 -18.17
N GLY A 37 8.00 10.33 -18.34
CA GLY A 37 9.38 9.94 -18.06
C GLY A 37 9.72 9.86 -16.58
N ALA A 38 10.96 9.46 -16.26
CA ALA A 38 11.45 9.31 -14.88
C ALA A 38 11.42 10.63 -14.09
N GLY A 39 11.84 11.74 -14.69
CA GLY A 39 11.80 13.04 -14.05
C GLY A 39 10.38 13.51 -13.72
N GLY A 40 9.43 13.26 -14.63
CA GLY A 40 8.02 13.61 -14.41
C GLY A 40 7.37 12.80 -13.29
N ILE A 41 7.63 11.48 -13.25
CA ILE A 41 7.11 10.62 -12.17
C ILE A 41 7.80 10.94 -10.83
N GLY A 42 9.07 11.34 -10.86
CA GLY A 42 9.79 11.84 -9.68
C GLY A 42 9.17 13.11 -9.13
N LEU A 43 8.84 14.09 -9.99
CA LEU A 43 8.13 15.31 -9.61
C LEU A 43 6.76 14.99 -9.02
N TYR A 44 6.00 14.11 -9.66
CA TYR A 44 4.71 13.65 -9.15
C TYR A 44 4.83 12.97 -7.78
N SER A 45 5.81 12.08 -7.60
CA SER A 45 6.08 11.40 -6.33
C SER A 45 6.44 12.39 -5.21
N LEU A 46 7.21 13.43 -5.54
CA LEU A 46 7.58 14.51 -4.62
C LEU A 46 6.36 15.34 -4.20
N ILE A 47 5.48 15.69 -5.15
CA ILE A 47 4.21 16.37 -4.86
C ILE A 47 3.33 15.49 -3.97
N MET A 48 3.23 14.19 -4.27
CA MET A 48 2.42 13.24 -3.51
C MET A 48 2.97 12.95 -2.11
N SER A 49 4.26 13.17 -1.84
CA SER A 49 4.80 13.08 -0.47
C SER A 49 4.20 14.15 0.44
N VAL A 50 4.12 15.39 -0.01
CA VAL A 50 3.41 16.47 0.70
C VAL A 50 1.91 16.22 0.72
N GLY A 51 1.37 15.78 -0.42
CA GLY A 51 -0.05 15.40 -0.56
C GLY A 51 -0.48 14.34 0.42
N GLY A 52 0.35 13.32 0.66
CA GLY A 52 0.10 12.25 1.63
C GLY A 52 -0.04 12.78 3.06
N PHE A 53 0.80 13.73 3.47
CA PHE A 53 0.63 14.41 4.75
C PHE A 53 -0.66 15.23 4.82
N ALA A 54 -0.97 16.00 3.78
CA ALA A 54 -2.18 16.82 3.72
C ALA A 54 -3.46 15.95 3.74
N ILE A 55 -3.47 14.81 3.03
CA ILE A 55 -4.56 13.82 3.07
C ILE A 55 -4.70 13.22 4.47
N THR A 56 -3.58 12.86 5.11
CA THR A 56 -3.58 12.31 6.48
C THR A 56 -4.14 13.34 7.47
N PHE A 57 -3.77 14.61 7.33
CA PHE A 57 -4.31 15.70 8.12
C PHE A 57 -5.82 15.89 7.88
N ALA A 58 -6.26 15.95 6.63
CA ALA A 58 -7.65 16.13 6.27
C ALA A 58 -8.54 14.98 6.77
N THR A 59 -8.09 13.73 6.68
CA THR A 59 -8.85 12.57 7.13
C THR A 59 -8.86 12.41 8.66
N SER A 60 -7.78 12.80 9.34
CA SER A 60 -7.71 12.94 10.81
C SER A 60 -8.33 11.78 11.60
N GLY A 61 -8.09 10.53 11.18
CA GLY A 61 -8.57 9.32 11.85
C GLY A 61 -10.10 9.09 11.78
N ILE A 62 -10.83 9.85 10.97
CA ILE A 62 -12.30 9.83 10.94
C ILE A 62 -12.88 8.49 10.48
N ASN A 63 -12.21 7.76 9.59
CA ASN A 63 -12.68 6.45 9.12
C ASN A 63 -12.90 5.48 10.29
N LEU A 64 -11.88 5.32 11.13
CA LEU A 64 -11.96 4.42 12.28
C LEU A 64 -12.92 4.93 13.35
N ALA A 65 -12.96 6.24 13.60
CA ALA A 65 -13.90 6.84 14.55
C ALA A 65 -15.35 6.67 14.10
N SER A 66 -15.65 6.91 12.82
CA SER A 66 -16.97 6.70 12.22
C SER A 66 -17.36 5.23 12.29
N THR A 67 -16.47 4.31 11.95
CA THR A 67 -16.70 2.86 12.05
C THR A 67 -17.03 2.46 13.49
N ARG A 68 -16.21 2.85 14.47
CA ARG A 68 -16.37 2.48 15.86
C ARG A 68 -17.65 3.04 16.47
N MET A 69 -17.90 4.34 16.32
CA MET A 69 -19.07 4.98 16.91
C MET A 69 -20.40 4.47 16.31
N THR A 70 -20.41 4.22 14.99
CA THR A 70 -21.59 3.65 14.32
C THR A 70 -21.80 2.21 14.74
N ALA A 71 -20.75 1.39 14.82
CA ALA A 71 -20.84 0.00 15.28
C ALA A 71 -21.33 -0.08 16.74
N GLU A 72 -20.86 0.80 17.63
CA GLU A 72 -21.34 0.88 19.02
C GLU A 72 -22.83 1.24 19.09
N ALA A 73 -23.30 2.20 18.28
CA ALA A 73 -24.72 2.56 18.22
C ALA A 73 -25.58 1.38 17.77
N ILE A 74 -25.11 0.60 16.79
CA ILE A 74 -25.78 -0.62 16.31
C ILE A 74 -25.78 -1.71 17.42
N GLY A 75 -24.62 -1.94 18.04
CA GLY A 75 -24.46 -2.97 19.09
C GLY A 75 -25.30 -2.72 20.33
N LYS A 76 -25.51 -1.46 20.71
CA LYS A 76 -26.39 -1.05 21.81
C LYS A 76 -27.89 -1.06 21.44
N GLY A 77 -28.25 -1.38 20.21
CA GLY A 77 -29.61 -1.33 19.70
C GLY A 77 -30.15 0.09 19.45
N ASN A 78 -29.33 1.13 19.66
CA ASN A 78 -29.69 2.55 19.55
C ASN A 78 -29.62 3.04 18.10
N GLN A 79 -30.40 2.49 17.21
CA GLN A 79 -30.41 2.89 15.79
C GLN A 79 -30.71 4.39 15.58
N THR A 80 -31.37 5.06 16.52
CA THR A 80 -31.62 6.50 16.49
C THR A 80 -30.37 7.34 16.60
N ASP A 81 -29.28 6.83 17.21
CA ASP A 81 -28.02 7.53 17.39
C ASP A 81 -27.16 7.56 16.13
N ILE A 82 -27.40 6.66 15.17
CA ILE A 82 -26.57 6.57 13.93
C ILE A 82 -26.58 7.89 13.16
N ARG A 83 -27.75 8.54 12.99
CA ARG A 83 -27.84 9.82 12.26
C ARG A 83 -27.10 10.96 12.96
N PRO A 84 -27.29 11.21 14.28
CA PRO A 84 -26.51 12.19 15.03
C PRO A 84 -25.02 11.91 15.04
N VAL A 85 -24.59 10.65 15.15
CA VAL A 85 -23.18 10.25 15.06
C VAL A 85 -22.60 10.64 13.71
N MET A 86 -23.23 10.20 12.61
CA MET A 86 -22.75 10.48 11.26
C MET A 86 -22.77 11.99 10.93
N ARG A 87 -23.76 12.74 11.41
CA ARG A 87 -23.77 14.19 11.24
C ARG A 87 -22.55 14.85 11.87
N ARG A 88 -22.10 14.38 13.04
CA ARG A 88 -20.89 14.88 13.70
C ARG A 88 -19.62 14.42 13.00
N CYS A 89 -19.58 13.17 12.53
CA CYS A 89 -18.45 12.68 11.73
C CYS A 89 -18.31 13.48 10.43
N ILE A 90 -19.39 13.78 9.73
CA ILE A 90 -19.40 14.61 8.52
C ILE A 90 -18.96 16.04 8.83
N ALA A 91 -19.44 16.64 9.92
CA ALA A 91 -19.02 17.98 10.33
C ALA A 91 -17.53 18.03 10.69
N TYR A 92 -17.03 17.03 11.40
CA TYR A 92 -15.61 16.88 11.71
C TYR A 92 -14.75 16.75 10.44
N SER A 93 -15.17 15.87 9.51
CA SER A 93 -14.49 15.69 8.22
C SER A 93 -14.46 16.97 7.40
N LEU A 94 -15.58 17.71 7.37
CA LEU A 94 -15.65 18.97 6.65
C LEU A 94 -14.70 20.01 7.28
N CYS A 95 -14.66 20.09 8.61
CA CYS A 95 -13.78 21.01 9.33
C CYS A 95 -12.30 20.72 9.02
N PHE A 96 -11.83 19.47 9.21
CA PHE A 96 -10.43 19.09 8.93
C PHE A 96 -10.11 19.10 7.44
N GLY A 97 -11.03 18.64 6.59
CA GLY A 97 -10.86 18.67 5.14
C GLY A 97 -10.72 20.09 4.59
N CYS A 98 -11.61 21.01 5.00
CA CYS A 98 -11.54 22.41 4.57
C CYS A 98 -10.33 23.14 5.16
N SER A 99 -10.00 22.91 6.44
CA SER A 99 -8.80 23.51 7.03
C SER A 99 -7.53 23.04 6.35
N GLY A 100 -7.41 21.72 6.05
CA GLY A 100 -6.31 21.18 5.28
C GLY A 100 -6.23 21.76 3.87
N ALA A 101 -7.37 21.93 3.20
CA ALA A 101 -7.44 22.52 1.88
C ALA A 101 -6.95 23.98 1.88
N ILE A 102 -7.43 24.79 2.82
CA ILE A 102 -7.02 26.19 2.95
C ILE A 102 -5.52 26.28 3.27
N LEU A 103 -5.04 25.51 4.23
CA LEU A 103 -3.63 25.48 4.60
C LEU A 103 -2.75 25.08 3.41
N LEU A 104 -3.07 24.00 2.73
CA LEU A 104 -2.28 23.54 1.58
C LEU A 104 -2.31 24.56 0.44
N TYR A 105 -3.46 25.16 0.14
CA TYR A 105 -3.59 26.17 -0.91
C TYR A 105 -2.74 27.42 -0.63
N LEU A 106 -2.81 27.94 0.59
CA LEU A 106 -2.05 29.14 0.99
C LEU A 106 -0.55 28.86 1.09
N MET A 107 -0.17 27.69 1.60
CA MET A 107 1.22 27.31 1.78
C MET A 107 1.86 26.69 0.52
N ALA A 108 1.09 26.40 -0.55
CA ALA A 108 1.61 25.74 -1.75
C ALA A 108 2.81 26.47 -2.38
N GLY A 109 2.78 27.80 -2.41
CA GLY A 109 3.93 28.60 -2.86
C GLY A 109 5.17 28.39 -1.99
N SER A 110 5.04 28.60 -0.68
CA SER A 110 6.15 28.44 0.28
C SER A 110 6.69 27.02 0.32
N ILE A 111 5.81 26.01 0.28
CA ILE A 111 6.20 24.61 0.23
C ILE A 111 7.01 24.32 -1.04
N SER A 112 6.53 24.78 -2.20
CA SER A 112 7.20 24.54 -3.48
C SER A 112 8.56 25.22 -3.56
N THR A 113 8.66 26.48 -3.17
CA THR A 113 9.92 27.26 -3.31
C THR A 113 10.95 26.90 -2.24
N TYR A 114 10.55 26.82 -0.97
CA TYR A 114 11.50 26.62 0.14
C TYR A 114 11.72 25.14 0.51
N LEU A 115 10.67 24.30 0.43
CA LEU A 115 10.75 22.93 0.90
C LEU A 115 11.10 21.96 -0.24
N LEU A 116 10.38 22.06 -1.37
CA LEU A 116 10.60 21.18 -2.53
C LEU A 116 11.69 21.75 -3.46
N CYS A 117 11.98 23.06 -3.37
CA CYS A 117 12.90 23.77 -4.25
C CYS A 117 12.58 23.56 -5.74
N ASP A 118 11.28 23.49 -6.08
CA ASP A 118 10.78 23.32 -7.44
C ASP A 118 9.41 24.00 -7.61
N GLU A 119 9.38 25.13 -8.32
CA GLU A 119 8.16 25.92 -8.54
C GLU A 119 7.11 25.18 -9.40
N ARG A 120 7.52 24.15 -10.14
CA ARG A 120 6.60 23.30 -10.91
C ARG A 120 5.55 22.60 -10.05
N CYS A 121 5.80 22.50 -8.73
CA CYS A 121 4.88 21.89 -7.76
C CYS A 121 3.71 22.79 -7.33
N ILE A 122 3.77 24.12 -7.53
CA ILE A 122 2.77 25.08 -7.01
C ILE A 122 1.37 24.77 -7.52
N MET A 123 1.22 24.69 -8.84
CA MET A 123 -0.09 24.43 -9.47
C MET A 123 -0.68 23.07 -9.08
N PRO A 124 0.06 21.96 -9.14
CA PRO A 124 -0.42 20.67 -8.70
C PRO A 124 -0.85 20.63 -7.22
N LEU A 125 -0.08 21.24 -6.30
CA LEU A 125 -0.44 21.30 -4.87
C LEU A 125 -1.72 22.12 -4.63
N ARG A 126 -1.90 23.23 -5.33
CA ARG A 126 -3.15 24.01 -5.26
C ARG A 126 -4.35 23.20 -5.79
N LEU A 127 -4.17 22.45 -6.86
CA LEU A 127 -5.23 21.55 -7.34
C LEU A 127 -5.55 20.45 -6.33
N LEU A 128 -4.52 19.84 -5.74
CA LEU A 128 -4.71 18.78 -4.73
C LEU A 128 -5.50 19.28 -3.51
N SER A 129 -5.32 20.55 -3.12
CA SER A 129 -6.06 21.13 -2.00
C SER A 129 -7.57 21.03 -2.20
N ALA A 130 -8.07 21.14 -3.43
CA ALA A 130 -9.49 21.04 -3.73
C ALA A 130 -10.07 19.62 -3.52
N ALA A 131 -9.23 18.58 -3.56
CA ALA A 131 -9.66 17.20 -3.29
C ALA A 131 -9.85 16.91 -1.79
N LEU A 132 -9.12 17.59 -0.89
CA LEU A 132 -9.04 17.24 0.52
C LEU A 132 -10.39 17.18 1.25
N PRO A 133 -11.34 18.12 1.06
CA PRO A 133 -12.67 18.02 1.67
C PRO A 133 -13.43 16.76 1.21
N PHE A 134 -13.35 16.43 -0.07
CA PHE A 134 -14.03 15.26 -0.63
C PHE A 134 -13.43 13.95 -0.13
N ILE A 135 -12.09 13.86 -0.09
CA ILE A 135 -11.36 12.70 0.48
C ILE A 135 -11.76 12.48 1.95
N SER A 136 -11.79 13.56 2.74
CA SER A 136 -12.16 13.48 4.16
C SER A 136 -13.61 13.02 4.36
N LEU A 137 -14.54 13.56 3.60
CA LEU A 137 -15.96 13.18 3.65
C LEU A 137 -16.17 11.74 3.17
N SER A 138 -15.52 11.31 2.07
CA SER A 138 -15.55 9.93 1.58
C SER A 138 -15.02 8.95 2.63
N SER A 139 -13.98 9.33 3.35
CA SER A 139 -13.40 8.55 4.46
C SER A 139 -14.41 8.30 5.59
N ALA A 140 -15.18 9.32 6.00
CA ALA A 140 -16.23 9.17 7.01
C ALA A 140 -17.38 8.25 6.54
N LEU A 141 -17.78 8.36 5.26
CA LEU A 141 -18.82 7.52 4.67
C LEU A 141 -18.36 6.06 4.51
N SER A 142 -17.12 5.84 4.13
CA SER A 142 -16.50 4.51 4.09
C SER A 142 -16.52 3.83 5.47
N GLY A 143 -16.22 4.57 6.54
CA GLY A 143 -16.34 4.10 7.91
C GLY A 143 -17.76 3.69 8.28
N TYR A 144 -18.79 4.43 7.83
CA TYR A 144 -20.19 4.05 8.00
C TYR A 144 -20.50 2.71 7.31
N PHE A 145 -20.14 2.55 6.03
CA PHE A 145 -20.40 1.30 5.30
C PHE A 145 -19.68 0.10 5.91
N THR A 146 -18.50 0.31 6.48
CA THR A 146 -17.78 -0.70 7.23
C THR A 146 -18.55 -1.12 8.49
N ALA A 147 -19.02 -0.16 9.27
CA ALA A 147 -19.79 -0.42 10.50
C ALA A 147 -21.10 -1.17 10.25
N VAL A 148 -21.84 -0.82 9.20
CA VAL A 148 -23.11 -1.50 8.83
C VAL A 148 -22.86 -2.80 8.05
N ARG A 149 -21.61 -3.26 7.92
CA ARG A 149 -21.20 -4.49 7.18
C ARG A 149 -21.62 -4.51 5.70
N ARG A 150 -21.67 -3.34 5.08
CA ARG A 150 -21.97 -3.16 3.65
C ARG A 150 -20.76 -2.67 2.88
N VAL A 151 -19.62 -3.25 3.19
CA VAL A 151 -18.30 -2.87 2.64
C VAL A 151 -18.26 -2.96 1.11
N TYR A 152 -19.05 -3.87 0.52
CA TYR A 152 -19.17 -3.99 -0.94
C TYR A 152 -19.58 -2.68 -1.62
N LYS A 153 -20.38 -1.82 -0.96
CA LYS A 153 -20.75 -0.51 -1.51
C LYS A 153 -19.55 0.42 -1.61
N SER A 154 -18.74 0.49 -0.56
CA SER A 154 -17.50 1.27 -0.56
C SER A 154 -16.50 0.73 -1.59
N SER A 155 -16.35 -0.60 -1.71
CA SER A 155 -15.45 -1.21 -2.69
C SER A 155 -15.89 -0.96 -4.13
N LEU A 156 -17.19 -0.99 -4.42
CA LEU A 156 -17.71 -0.66 -5.76
C LEU A 156 -17.48 0.82 -6.12
N VAL A 157 -17.64 1.72 -5.14
CA VAL A 157 -17.31 3.14 -5.34
C VAL A 157 -15.83 3.33 -5.65
N GLN A 158 -14.93 2.66 -4.90
CA GLN A 158 -13.49 2.70 -5.16
C GLN A 158 -13.12 2.17 -6.54
N LEU A 159 -13.76 1.09 -7.00
CA LEU A 159 -13.58 0.61 -8.38
C LEU A 159 -14.02 1.68 -9.40
N GLY A 160 -15.20 2.25 -9.23
CA GLY A 160 -15.70 3.33 -10.12
C GLY A 160 -14.77 4.54 -10.12
N GLU A 161 -14.29 4.95 -8.95
CA GLU A 161 -13.32 6.02 -8.77
C GLU A 161 -12.03 5.74 -9.56
N GLN A 162 -11.46 4.55 -9.45
CA GLN A 162 -10.24 4.16 -10.17
C GLN A 162 -10.44 4.26 -11.71
N PHE A 163 -11.58 3.78 -12.23
CA PHE A 163 -11.88 3.90 -13.65
C PHE A 163 -12.06 5.35 -14.10
N ILE A 164 -12.71 6.17 -13.29
CA ILE A 164 -12.86 7.61 -13.56
C ILE A 164 -11.50 8.29 -13.53
N THR A 165 -10.67 8.02 -12.50
CA THR A 165 -9.31 8.55 -12.41
C THR A 165 -8.52 8.28 -13.66
N ILE A 166 -8.48 7.02 -14.11
CA ILE A 166 -7.74 6.63 -15.33
C ILE A 166 -8.29 7.35 -16.56
N SER A 167 -9.61 7.28 -16.77
CA SER A 167 -10.25 7.84 -17.96
C SER A 167 -10.07 9.35 -18.05
N VAL A 168 -10.24 10.06 -16.96
CA VAL A 168 -10.08 11.52 -16.89
C VAL A 168 -8.61 11.90 -17.02
N THR A 169 -7.72 11.21 -16.30
CA THR A 169 -6.28 11.50 -16.34
C THR A 169 -5.71 11.28 -17.73
N VAL A 170 -6.06 10.20 -18.43
CA VAL A 170 -5.58 9.94 -19.79
C VAL A 170 -5.97 11.09 -20.74
N ARG A 171 -7.20 11.58 -20.63
CA ARG A 171 -7.68 12.72 -21.45
C ARG A 171 -6.97 14.03 -21.08
N LEU A 172 -6.89 14.33 -19.78
CA LEU A 172 -6.20 15.54 -19.31
C LEU A 172 -4.71 15.51 -19.65
N LEU A 173 -4.07 14.36 -19.52
CA LEU A 173 -2.66 14.19 -19.84
C LEU A 173 -2.40 14.42 -21.33
N ALA A 174 -3.26 13.92 -22.21
CA ALA A 174 -3.14 14.15 -23.65
C ALA A 174 -3.23 15.65 -24.02
N LEU A 175 -4.04 16.43 -23.29
CA LEU A 175 -4.22 17.87 -23.51
C LEU A 175 -3.11 18.73 -22.86
N MET A 176 -2.60 18.30 -21.71
CA MET A 176 -1.71 19.11 -20.87
C MET A 176 -0.23 18.77 -21.04
N LEU A 177 0.11 17.54 -21.45
CA LEU A 177 1.48 17.09 -21.64
C LEU A 177 2.30 18.00 -22.60
N PRO A 178 1.74 18.48 -23.73
CA PRO A 178 2.48 19.39 -24.64
C PRO A 178 2.88 20.72 -24.00
N LYS A 179 2.23 21.10 -22.88
CA LYS A 179 2.52 22.35 -22.15
C LYS A 179 3.67 22.20 -21.11
N GLY A 180 4.18 20.96 -20.93
CA GLY A 180 5.30 20.67 -20.04
C GLY A 180 4.95 19.79 -18.84
N VAL A 181 5.99 19.36 -18.12
CA VAL A 181 5.89 18.37 -17.03
C VAL A 181 5.03 18.85 -15.87
N ALA A 182 5.09 20.14 -15.52
CA ALA A 182 4.24 20.73 -14.45
C ALA A 182 2.75 20.56 -14.76
N TYR A 183 2.35 20.80 -16.01
CA TYR A 183 0.96 20.61 -16.47
C TYR A 183 0.58 19.12 -16.54
N ALA A 184 1.53 18.25 -16.87
CA ALA A 184 1.31 16.82 -16.83
C ALA A 184 1.05 16.32 -15.39
N CYS A 185 1.82 16.77 -14.40
CA CYS A 185 1.55 16.49 -12.98
C CYS A 185 0.21 17.09 -12.52
N ALA A 186 -0.13 18.29 -12.98
CA ALA A 186 -1.44 18.88 -12.72
C ALA A 186 -2.59 18.07 -13.32
N ALA A 187 -2.40 17.47 -14.50
CA ALA A 187 -3.37 16.57 -15.12
C ALA A 187 -3.61 15.29 -14.30
N LEU A 188 -2.55 14.70 -13.75
CA LEU A 188 -2.65 13.53 -12.85
C LEU A 188 -3.47 13.86 -11.62
N ILE A 189 -3.15 14.98 -10.96
CA ILE A 189 -3.87 15.43 -9.76
C ILE A 189 -5.29 15.90 -10.10
N GLY A 190 -5.49 16.56 -11.21
CA GLY A 190 -6.81 16.95 -11.71
C GLY A 190 -7.74 15.74 -11.91
N GLY A 191 -7.20 14.66 -12.45
CA GLY A 191 -7.92 13.39 -12.55
C GLY A 191 -8.35 12.85 -11.19
N THR A 192 -7.46 12.91 -10.20
CA THR A 192 -7.77 12.52 -8.81
C THR A 192 -8.83 13.43 -8.19
N VAL A 193 -8.75 14.76 -8.36
CA VAL A 193 -9.75 15.71 -7.81
C VAL A 193 -11.14 15.42 -8.36
N ILE A 194 -11.25 15.20 -9.67
CA ILE A 194 -12.54 14.93 -10.32
C ILE A 194 -13.09 13.57 -9.85
N SER A 195 -12.26 12.54 -9.82
CA SER A 195 -12.70 11.20 -9.40
C SER A 195 -13.13 11.15 -7.93
N GLU A 196 -12.39 11.78 -7.02
CA GLU A 196 -12.74 11.89 -5.60
C GLU A 196 -14.06 12.66 -5.38
N THR A 197 -14.27 13.73 -6.17
CA THR A 197 -15.54 14.48 -6.12
C THR A 197 -16.71 13.60 -6.54
N VAL A 198 -16.57 12.85 -7.63
CA VAL A 198 -17.62 11.93 -8.11
C VAL A 198 -17.82 10.77 -7.13
N ALA A 199 -16.75 10.19 -6.63
CA ALA A 199 -16.80 9.11 -5.64
C ALA A 199 -17.51 9.56 -4.35
N PHE A 200 -17.24 10.78 -3.88
CA PHE A 200 -17.97 11.37 -2.76
C PHE A 200 -19.46 11.50 -3.06
N LEU A 201 -19.83 12.05 -4.22
CA LEU A 201 -21.26 12.22 -4.59
C LEU A 201 -21.99 10.87 -4.64
N ILE A 202 -21.37 9.84 -5.22
CA ILE A 202 -21.94 8.48 -5.27
C ILE A 202 -22.05 7.92 -3.85
N SER A 203 -20.97 7.99 -3.05
CA SER A 203 -20.98 7.51 -1.65
C SER A 203 -22.05 8.21 -0.81
N PHE A 204 -22.23 9.51 -0.99
CA PHE A 204 -23.22 10.30 -0.27
C PHE A 204 -24.65 9.97 -0.65
N THR A 205 -24.92 9.73 -1.94
CA THR A 205 -26.24 9.28 -2.40
C THR A 205 -26.58 7.88 -1.88
N LEU A 206 -25.61 6.95 -1.93
CA LEU A 206 -25.76 5.62 -1.34
C LEU A 206 -25.99 5.66 0.17
N TYR A 207 -25.27 6.54 0.87
CA TYR A 207 -25.45 6.76 2.31
C TYR A 207 -26.83 7.33 2.64
N LYS A 208 -27.31 8.35 1.91
CA LYS A 208 -28.65 8.91 2.10
C LYS A 208 -29.76 7.87 1.87
N ALA A 209 -29.63 7.07 0.82
CA ALA A 209 -30.57 5.98 0.53
C ALA A 209 -30.58 4.92 1.64
N ASP A 210 -29.40 4.56 2.14
CA ASP A 210 -29.22 3.56 3.17
C ASP A 210 -29.80 4.00 4.52
N ILE A 211 -29.47 5.21 4.95
CA ILE A 211 -30.01 5.79 6.19
C ILE A 211 -31.52 5.95 6.14
N LYS A 212 -32.08 6.35 5.00
CA LYS A 212 -33.52 6.51 4.86
C LYS A 212 -34.27 5.17 5.04
N LYS A 213 -33.66 4.08 4.52
CA LYS A 213 -34.25 2.74 4.50
C LYS A 213 -34.09 1.97 5.83
N HIS A 214 -32.98 2.15 6.54
CA HIS A 214 -32.59 1.25 7.63
C HIS A 214 -32.40 1.90 8.98
N VAL A 215 -32.42 3.26 9.08
CA VAL A 215 -32.20 3.97 10.34
C VAL A 215 -33.40 4.73 10.76
N LYS A 216 -33.94 4.39 11.96
CA LYS A 216 -35.10 5.07 12.56
C LYS A 216 -34.79 6.54 12.85
N LYS A 217 -35.80 7.41 12.65
CA LYS A 217 -35.71 8.82 13.08
C LYS A 217 -35.98 8.89 14.59
N GLY A 218 -35.15 9.65 15.31
CA GLY A 218 -35.32 9.88 16.74
C GLY A 218 -34.28 10.87 17.28
N ARG A 219 -34.46 11.29 18.55
CA ARG A 219 -33.45 12.09 19.26
C ARG A 219 -32.28 11.19 19.68
N ALA A 220 -31.07 11.75 19.68
CA ALA A 220 -29.89 11.05 20.19
C ALA A 220 -30.05 10.72 21.68
N VAL A 221 -29.83 9.47 22.04
CA VAL A 221 -29.81 8.99 23.43
C VAL A 221 -28.51 9.44 24.11
N GLU A 222 -27.40 9.41 23.38
CA GLU A 222 -26.07 9.78 23.91
C GLU A 222 -25.80 11.29 23.76
N LYS A 223 -25.70 12.01 24.92
CA LYS A 223 -25.58 13.48 24.95
C LYS A 223 -24.20 14.04 24.58
N LYS A 224 -23.09 13.26 24.68
CA LYS A 224 -21.70 13.74 24.53
C LYS A 224 -20.97 13.19 23.31
N LEU A 225 -21.69 12.95 22.20
CA LEU A 225 -21.14 12.34 20.97
C LEU A 225 -19.92 13.09 20.38
N GLY A 226 -19.89 14.42 20.46
CA GLY A 226 -18.75 15.21 19.95
C GLY A 226 -17.48 15.01 20.76
N LYS A 227 -17.58 15.01 22.10
CA LYS A 227 -16.43 14.74 22.97
C LYS A 227 -15.91 13.31 22.78
N LYS A 228 -16.80 12.37 22.59
CA LYS A 228 -16.47 10.96 22.31
C LYS A 228 -15.77 10.83 20.96
N LEU A 229 -16.26 11.51 19.92
CA LEU A 229 -15.61 11.53 18.61
C LEU A 229 -14.18 12.02 18.73
N LEU A 230 -13.94 13.16 19.39
CA LEU A 230 -12.60 13.71 19.58
C LEU A 230 -11.69 12.79 20.39
N SER A 231 -12.22 12.15 21.44
CA SER A 231 -11.42 11.22 22.27
C SER A 231 -11.00 9.94 21.52
N ILE A 232 -11.71 9.58 20.45
CA ILE A 232 -11.35 8.43 19.61
C ILE A 232 -10.45 8.87 18.46
N SER A 233 -10.84 9.94 17.73
CA SER A 233 -10.14 10.33 16.50
C SER A 233 -8.80 11.02 16.76
N LEU A 234 -8.70 11.87 17.79
CA LEU A 234 -7.51 12.70 18.00
C LEU A 234 -6.23 11.92 18.34
N PRO A 235 -6.24 10.91 19.24
CA PRO A 235 -5.04 10.09 19.49
C PRO A 235 -4.57 9.32 18.25
N ILE A 236 -5.53 8.80 17.46
CA ILE A 236 -5.24 8.09 16.21
C ILE A 236 -4.65 9.04 15.19
N ALA A 237 -5.26 10.23 15.05
CA ALA A 237 -4.79 11.27 14.14
C ALA A 237 -3.37 11.72 14.47
N LEU A 238 -3.08 11.96 15.76
CA LEU A 238 -1.76 12.46 16.19
C LEU A 238 -0.64 11.48 15.81
N SER A 239 -0.83 10.18 16.05
CA SER A 239 0.14 9.17 15.65
C SER A 239 0.32 9.08 14.14
N ALA A 240 -0.78 9.20 13.38
CA ALA A 240 -0.74 9.21 11.92
C ALA A 240 -0.04 10.48 11.39
N TYR A 241 -0.25 11.64 12.02
CA TYR A 241 0.43 12.87 11.65
C TYR A 241 1.95 12.78 11.83
N VAL A 242 2.40 12.29 12.98
CA VAL A 242 3.85 12.13 13.24
C VAL A 242 4.48 11.23 12.18
N ARG A 243 3.89 10.05 11.94
CA ARG A 243 4.39 9.13 10.93
C ARG A 243 4.36 9.73 9.52
N SER A 244 3.25 10.34 9.12
CA SER A 244 3.11 10.90 7.78
C SER A 244 4.04 12.11 7.56
N ALA A 245 4.27 12.93 8.60
CA ALA A 245 5.24 14.01 8.53
C ALA A 245 6.66 13.49 8.34
N LEU A 246 7.07 12.46 9.09
CA LEU A 246 8.40 11.86 8.95
C LEU A 246 8.60 11.28 7.55
N VAL A 247 7.63 10.53 7.03
CA VAL A 247 7.67 9.98 5.67
C VAL A 247 7.77 11.12 4.63
N SER A 248 7.00 12.19 4.80
CA SER A 248 7.06 13.34 3.89
C SER A 248 8.43 14.03 3.92
N VAL A 249 9.00 14.21 5.12
CA VAL A 249 10.35 14.78 5.29
C VAL A 249 11.40 13.89 4.64
N GLU A 250 11.32 12.57 4.82
CA GLU A 250 12.20 11.61 4.17
C GLU A 250 12.19 11.77 2.65
N HIS A 251 11.01 11.73 2.03
CA HIS A 251 10.84 11.86 0.58
C HIS A 251 11.34 13.20 0.03
N ILE A 252 11.26 14.27 0.82
CA ILE A 252 11.79 15.59 0.44
C ILE A 252 13.32 15.63 0.55
N LEU A 253 13.88 14.99 1.57
CA LEU A 253 15.33 14.94 1.78
C LEU A 253 16.06 14.14 0.70
N ILE A 254 15.42 13.16 0.06
CA ILE A 254 16.08 12.32 -0.95
C ILE A 254 16.54 13.16 -2.16
N PRO A 255 15.65 13.86 -2.90
CA PRO A 255 16.11 14.70 -4.01
C PRO A 255 17.03 15.85 -3.56
N ALA A 256 16.81 16.39 -2.36
CA ALA A 256 17.69 17.40 -1.78
C ALA A 256 19.10 16.87 -1.50
N GLY A 257 19.20 15.67 -0.95
CA GLY A 257 20.46 14.97 -0.71
C GLY A 257 21.20 14.60 -2.02
N LEU A 258 20.45 14.13 -3.03
CA LEU A 258 20.99 13.83 -4.35
C LEU A 258 21.57 15.07 -5.04
N ARG A 259 20.97 16.23 -4.87
CA ARG A 259 21.54 17.50 -5.35
C ARG A 259 22.84 17.85 -4.62
N LYS A 260 22.90 17.63 -3.30
CA LYS A 260 24.12 17.85 -2.51
C LYS A 260 25.24 16.89 -2.87
N SER A 261 24.93 15.67 -3.36
CA SER A 261 25.94 14.72 -3.87
C SER A 261 26.52 15.10 -5.23
N GLY A 262 26.12 16.21 -5.83
CA GLY A 262 26.62 16.72 -7.11
C GLY A 262 25.72 16.45 -8.31
N SER A 263 24.53 15.85 -8.13
CA SER A 263 23.58 15.64 -9.21
C SER A 263 22.86 16.93 -9.58
N SER A 264 22.60 17.17 -10.88
CA SER A 264 21.69 18.23 -11.29
C SER A 264 20.28 18.00 -10.76
N ALA A 265 19.47 19.06 -10.66
CA ALA A 265 18.11 18.94 -10.13
C ALA A 265 17.24 17.94 -10.91
N ASP A 266 17.37 17.91 -12.23
CA ASP A 266 16.60 17.01 -13.08
C ASP A 266 17.08 15.55 -12.98
N ILE A 267 18.41 15.31 -12.86
CA ILE A 267 18.98 13.97 -12.63
C ILE A 267 18.56 13.45 -11.25
N ALA A 268 18.65 14.27 -10.22
CA ALA A 268 18.21 13.91 -8.85
C ALA A 268 16.73 13.49 -8.83
N LEU A 269 15.90 14.25 -9.53
CA LEU A 269 14.48 13.98 -9.62
C LEU A 269 14.18 12.72 -10.45
N ALA A 270 14.94 12.49 -11.55
CA ALA A 270 14.81 11.30 -12.38
C ALA A 270 15.21 10.04 -11.62
N SER A 271 16.33 10.06 -10.88
CA SER A 271 16.78 8.93 -10.07
C SER A 271 15.80 8.62 -8.92
N TYR A 272 15.27 9.64 -8.27
CA TYR A 272 14.19 9.47 -7.29
C TYR A 272 12.94 8.87 -7.93
N GLY A 273 12.55 9.35 -9.11
CA GLY A 273 11.42 8.83 -9.89
C GLY A 273 11.62 7.38 -10.33
N THR A 274 12.84 7.01 -10.76
CA THR A 274 13.19 5.63 -11.12
C THR A 274 12.97 4.70 -9.92
N LEU A 275 13.47 5.05 -8.73
CA LEU A 275 13.31 4.21 -7.53
C LEU A 275 11.85 4.18 -7.06
N HIS A 276 11.23 5.33 -6.77
CA HIS A 276 9.89 5.37 -6.18
C HIS A 276 8.76 5.19 -7.18
N GLY A 277 8.93 5.71 -8.38
CA GLY A 277 7.87 5.70 -9.40
C GLY A 277 7.90 4.48 -10.33
N MET A 278 9.05 3.83 -10.51
CA MET A 278 9.19 2.67 -11.40
C MET A 278 9.50 1.38 -10.64
N VAL A 279 10.57 1.35 -9.84
CA VAL A 279 11.09 0.13 -9.21
C VAL A 279 10.21 -0.34 -8.06
N MET A 280 9.87 0.54 -7.12
CA MET A 280 9.04 0.17 -5.97
C MET A 280 7.66 -0.36 -6.34
N PRO A 281 6.90 0.20 -7.30
CA PRO A 281 5.65 -0.40 -7.75
C PRO A 281 5.76 -1.84 -8.26
N ILE A 282 6.85 -2.18 -8.98
CA ILE A 282 7.10 -3.55 -9.45
C ILE A 282 7.39 -4.49 -8.28
N ILE A 283 8.27 -4.07 -7.37
CA ILE A 283 8.66 -4.87 -6.19
C ILE A 283 7.44 -5.12 -5.29
N LEU A 284 6.62 -4.10 -5.07
CA LEU A 284 5.45 -4.18 -4.19
C LEU A 284 4.21 -4.81 -4.85
N PHE A 285 4.22 -5.00 -6.18
CA PHE A 285 3.06 -5.57 -6.88
C PHE A 285 2.70 -6.97 -6.38
N PRO A 286 3.61 -7.96 -6.34
CA PRO A 286 3.29 -9.30 -5.84
C PRO A 286 2.93 -9.32 -4.34
N MET A 287 3.40 -8.34 -3.56
CA MET A 287 3.06 -8.20 -2.13
C MET A 287 1.55 -8.03 -1.89
N ALA A 288 0.79 -7.60 -2.89
CA ALA A 288 -0.68 -7.50 -2.78
C ALA A 288 -1.35 -8.84 -2.43
N ILE A 289 -0.77 -9.95 -2.90
CA ILE A 289 -1.23 -11.30 -2.56
C ILE A 289 -1.01 -11.56 -1.07
N MET A 290 0.16 -11.21 -0.56
CA MET A 290 0.49 -11.35 0.87
C MET A 290 -0.33 -10.42 1.76
N SER A 291 -0.64 -9.22 1.30
CA SER A 291 -1.52 -8.28 2.02
C SER A 291 -2.93 -8.83 2.20
N SER A 292 -3.48 -9.44 1.16
CA SER A 292 -4.79 -10.09 1.23
C SER A 292 -4.78 -11.27 2.20
N PHE A 293 -3.70 -12.04 2.18
CA PHE A 293 -3.49 -13.16 3.09
C PHE A 293 -3.36 -12.68 4.55
N ALA A 294 -2.53 -11.65 4.80
CA ALA A 294 -2.37 -11.05 6.13
C ALA A 294 -3.71 -10.54 6.69
N GLY A 295 -4.56 -9.95 5.85
CA GLY A 295 -5.89 -9.49 6.24
C GLY A 295 -6.84 -10.59 6.74
N LEU A 296 -6.67 -11.83 6.23
CA LEU A 296 -7.41 -13.01 6.69
C LEU A 296 -6.91 -13.55 8.03
N LEU A 297 -5.61 -13.39 8.30
CA LEU A 297 -4.98 -13.90 9.53
C LEU A 297 -5.36 -13.11 10.78
N VAL A 298 -5.58 -11.80 10.65
CA VAL A 298 -5.90 -10.94 11.80
C VAL A 298 -7.09 -11.47 12.62
N PRO A 299 -8.28 -11.71 12.02
CA PRO A 299 -9.42 -12.24 12.79
C PRO A 299 -9.20 -13.69 13.27
N GLU A 300 -8.52 -14.54 12.49
CA GLU A 300 -8.29 -15.94 12.85
C GLU A 300 -7.38 -16.07 14.06
N ILE A 301 -6.28 -15.30 14.10
CA ILE A 301 -5.38 -15.27 15.25
C ILE A 301 -6.10 -14.70 16.49
N ALA A 302 -6.86 -13.61 16.32
CA ALA A 302 -7.59 -13.01 17.43
C ALA A 302 -8.65 -13.97 18.02
N GLU A 303 -9.34 -14.74 17.18
CA GLU A 303 -10.32 -15.75 17.60
C GLU A 303 -9.64 -16.92 18.33
N SER A 304 -8.54 -17.45 17.77
CA SER A 304 -7.79 -18.55 18.38
C SER A 304 -7.21 -18.16 19.75
N LEU A 305 -6.66 -16.94 19.88
CA LEU A 305 -6.18 -16.43 21.17
C LEU A 305 -7.31 -16.24 22.19
N ALA A 306 -8.46 -15.74 21.75
CA ALA A 306 -9.62 -15.58 22.63
C ALA A 306 -10.20 -16.93 23.10
N ALA A 307 -10.02 -17.99 22.32
CA ALA A 307 -10.40 -19.36 22.66
C ALA A 307 -9.35 -20.08 23.54
N GLY A 308 -8.15 -19.49 23.75
CA GLY A 308 -7.06 -20.13 24.50
C GLY A 308 -6.34 -21.24 23.71
N GLU A 309 -6.44 -21.22 22.38
CA GLU A 309 -5.85 -22.22 21.48
C GLU A 309 -4.43 -21.82 21.03
N ASP A 310 -3.48 -21.72 21.97
CA ASP A 310 -2.11 -21.25 21.70
C ASP A 310 -1.38 -22.13 20.65
N GLU A 311 -1.55 -23.47 20.70
CA GLU A 311 -0.97 -24.38 19.70
C GLU A 311 -1.48 -24.09 18.28
N ARG A 312 -2.73 -23.68 18.15
CA ARG A 312 -3.31 -23.30 16.85
C ARG A 312 -2.67 -22.02 16.33
N VAL A 313 -2.43 -21.05 17.22
CA VAL A 313 -1.72 -19.80 16.88
C VAL A 313 -0.30 -20.09 16.39
N ASP A 314 0.46 -20.95 17.13
CA ASP A 314 1.81 -21.38 16.76
C ASP A 314 1.84 -22.07 15.39
N ASN A 315 0.87 -22.93 15.13
CA ASN A 315 0.72 -23.61 13.82
C ASN A 315 0.38 -22.63 12.69
N ILE A 316 -0.49 -21.63 12.93
CA ILE A 316 -0.78 -20.57 11.97
C ILE A 316 0.48 -19.79 11.65
N VAL A 317 1.20 -19.31 12.67
CA VAL A 317 2.45 -18.56 12.52
C VAL A 317 3.48 -19.33 11.72
N SER A 318 3.72 -20.61 12.07
CA SER A 318 4.67 -21.48 11.36
C SER A 318 4.35 -21.63 9.87
N ARG A 319 3.09 -21.88 9.52
CA ARG A 319 2.64 -22.04 8.13
C ARG A 319 2.69 -20.75 7.33
N VAL A 320 2.34 -19.64 7.98
CA VAL A 320 2.38 -18.32 7.38
C VAL A 320 3.81 -17.92 7.04
N PHE A 321 4.75 -18.13 7.96
CA PHE A 321 6.17 -17.90 7.70
C PHE A 321 6.68 -18.72 6.51
N GLN A 322 6.39 -20.01 6.49
CA GLN A 322 6.79 -20.89 5.41
C GLN A 322 6.24 -20.41 4.06
N THR A 323 4.95 -20.12 4.00
CA THR A 323 4.30 -19.69 2.75
C THR A 323 4.80 -18.33 2.28
N ALA A 324 4.91 -17.37 3.20
CA ALA A 324 5.39 -16.03 2.88
C ALA A 324 6.84 -16.06 2.35
N LEU A 325 7.72 -16.84 2.99
CA LEU A 325 9.11 -16.96 2.56
C LEU A 325 9.23 -17.73 1.24
N CYS A 326 8.51 -18.84 1.05
CA CYS A 326 8.49 -19.56 -0.23
C CYS A 326 8.05 -18.61 -1.37
N PHE A 327 6.98 -17.87 -1.17
CA PHE A 327 6.49 -16.92 -2.18
C PHE A 327 7.48 -15.78 -2.44
N ALA A 328 7.98 -15.14 -1.38
CA ALA A 328 8.87 -14.00 -1.49
C ALA A 328 10.24 -14.34 -2.09
N ILE A 329 10.81 -15.51 -1.75
CA ILE A 329 12.06 -16.02 -2.34
C ILE A 329 11.86 -16.32 -3.83
N GLY A 330 10.72 -16.91 -4.22
CA GLY A 330 10.38 -17.13 -5.61
C GLY A 330 10.31 -15.82 -6.40
N VAL A 331 9.60 -14.83 -5.89
CA VAL A 331 9.51 -13.50 -6.50
C VAL A 331 10.88 -12.82 -6.58
N SER A 332 11.65 -12.86 -5.50
CA SER A 332 13.01 -12.30 -5.45
C SER A 332 13.93 -12.91 -6.52
N GLY A 333 13.97 -14.24 -6.62
CA GLY A 333 14.81 -14.91 -7.61
C GLY A 333 14.40 -14.60 -9.05
N ILE A 334 13.10 -14.53 -9.35
CA ILE A 334 12.59 -14.10 -10.65
C ILE A 334 13.03 -12.66 -10.94
N MET A 335 12.85 -11.74 -9.99
CA MET A 335 13.23 -10.35 -10.18
C MET A 335 14.74 -10.14 -10.31
N ILE A 336 15.58 -10.93 -9.63
CA ILE A 336 17.02 -10.90 -9.82
C ILE A 336 17.40 -11.37 -11.23
N CYS A 337 16.83 -12.50 -11.67
CA CYS A 337 17.24 -13.14 -12.91
C CYS A 337 16.71 -12.46 -14.16
N PHE A 338 15.52 -11.87 -14.09
CA PHE A 338 14.82 -11.22 -15.21
C PHE A 338 14.70 -9.69 -15.03
N SER A 339 15.55 -9.09 -14.17
CA SER A 339 15.52 -7.65 -13.88
C SER A 339 15.71 -6.79 -15.13
N GLY A 340 16.63 -7.16 -16.01
CA GLY A 340 16.91 -6.42 -17.23
C GLY A 340 15.75 -6.46 -18.22
N GLU A 341 15.14 -7.63 -18.37
CA GLU A 341 13.92 -7.84 -19.20
C GLU A 341 12.77 -7.03 -18.63
N LEU A 342 12.52 -7.13 -17.32
CA LEU A 342 11.44 -6.38 -16.65
C LEU A 342 11.62 -4.87 -16.78
N GLY A 343 12.84 -4.36 -16.59
CA GLY A 343 13.11 -2.91 -16.74
C GLY A 343 12.88 -2.42 -18.17
N ARG A 344 13.30 -3.20 -19.17
CA ARG A 344 13.10 -2.86 -20.59
C ARG A 344 11.64 -3.00 -21.02
N MET A 345 11.01 -4.13 -20.74
CA MET A 345 9.64 -4.43 -21.16
C MET A 345 8.62 -3.48 -20.54
N ILE A 346 8.77 -3.16 -19.25
CA ILE A 346 7.79 -2.37 -18.51
C ILE A 346 8.02 -0.88 -18.70
N TYR A 347 9.28 -0.42 -18.60
CA TYR A 347 9.60 1.01 -18.57
C TYR A 347 10.57 1.47 -19.66
N ASN A 348 11.03 0.57 -20.53
CA ASN A 348 12.09 0.83 -21.50
C ASN A 348 13.32 1.49 -20.86
N SER A 349 13.69 1.04 -19.66
CA SER A 349 14.76 1.61 -18.84
C SER A 349 15.72 0.54 -18.33
N SER A 350 16.98 0.64 -18.71
CA SER A 350 18.05 -0.21 -18.19
C SER A 350 18.38 0.12 -16.72
N GLU A 351 18.25 1.39 -16.34
CA GLU A 351 18.46 1.85 -14.97
C GLU A 351 17.40 1.24 -14.01
N ALA A 352 16.13 1.22 -14.41
CA ALA A 352 15.09 0.55 -13.66
C ALA A 352 15.41 -0.96 -13.48
N GLY A 353 15.89 -1.63 -14.53
CA GLY A 353 16.33 -3.02 -14.45
C GLY A 353 17.45 -3.24 -13.44
N LEU A 354 18.46 -2.35 -13.42
CA LEU A 354 19.54 -2.39 -12.45
C LEU A 354 19.03 -2.27 -11.00
N PHE A 355 18.17 -1.29 -10.73
CA PHE A 355 17.62 -1.08 -9.39
C PHE A 355 16.66 -2.20 -8.98
N ILE A 356 15.88 -2.78 -9.90
CA ILE A 356 15.11 -3.99 -9.60
C ILE A 356 16.04 -5.11 -9.12
N ARG A 357 17.16 -5.34 -9.81
CA ARG A 357 18.13 -6.37 -9.43
C ARG A 357 18.75 -6.12 -8.05
N ILE A 358 19.10 -4.87 -7.76
CA ILE A 358 19.72 -4.49 -6.48
C ILE A 358 18.70 -4.63 -5.33
N MET A 359 17.46 -4.21 -5.54
CA MET A 359 16.43 -4.21 -4.51
C MET A 359 15.77 -5.60 -4.31
N ALA A 360 15.79 -6.47 -5.31
CA ALA A 360 15.13 -7.77 -5.25
C ALA A 360 15.54 -8.67 -4.07
N PRO A 361 16.83 -8.71 -3.60
CA PRO A 361 17.21 -9.47 -2.41
C PRO A 361 16.49 -9.04 -1.13
N LEU A 362 15.94 -7.82 -1.08
CA LEU A 362 15.20 -7.31 0.07
C LEU A 362 13.74 -7.81 0.10
N ILE A 363 13.20 -8.30 -1.01
CA ILE A 363 11.79 -8.75 -1.13
C ILE A 363 11.40 -9.75 -0.05
N PRO A 364 12.18 -10.81 0.27
CA PRO A 364 11.82 -11.74 1.34
C PRO A 364 11.63 -11.07 2.69
N VAL A 365 12.43 -10.07 3.01
CA VAL A 365 12.34 -9.30 4.26
C VAL A 365 11.09 -8.44 4.26
N MET A 366 10.86 -7.66 3.18
CA MET A 366 9.70 -6.78 3.03
C MET A 366 8.37 -7.51 3.12
N TYR A 367 8.25 -8.64 2.42
CA TYR A 367 7.00 -9.40 2.40
C TYR A 367 6.75 -10.10 3.73
N LEU A 368 7.82 -10.59 4.38
CA LEU A 368 7.72 -11.20 5.69
C LEU A 368 7.32 -10.16 6.75
N ASP A 369 7.94 -8.99 6.77
CA ASP A 369 7.59 -7.90 7.69
C ASP A 369 6.10 -7.51 7.57
N HIS A 370 5.63 -7.36 6.35
CA HIS A 370 4.22 -7.02 6.09
C HIS A 370 3.24 -8.07 6.67
N VAL A 371 3.55 -9.35 6.54
CA VAL A 371 2.72 -10.44 7.08
C VAL A 371 2.83 -10.53 8.60
N VAL A 372 4.04 -10.34 9.15
CA VAL A 372 4.30 -10.29 10.59
C VAL A 372 3.54 -9.14 11.25
N ASP A 373 3.52 -7.95 10.63
CA ASP A 373 2.73 -6.81 11.12
C ASP A 373 1.22 -7.15 11.17
N GLY A 374 0.71 -7.89 10.18
CA GLY A 374 -0.65 -8.43 10.21
C GLY A 374 -0.90 -9.38 11.39
N MET A 375 0.02 -10.32 11.64
CA MET A 375 -0.09 -11.25 12.77
C MET A 375 -0.03 -10.54 14.13
N LEU A 376 0.89 -9.58 14.29
CA LEU A 376 0.99 -8.76 15.50
C LEU A 376 -0.30 -7.97 15.78
N LYS A 377 -0.94 -7.43 14.74
CA LYS A 377 -2.26 -6.78 14.87
C LYS A 377 -3.33 -7.76 15.32
N GLY A 378 -3.32 -9.00 14.81
CA GLY A 378 -4.21 -10.07 15.26
C GLY A 378 -4.00 -10.45 16.73
N MET A 379 -2.78 -10.35 17.22
CA MET A 379 -2.41 -10.60 18.62
C MET A 379 -2.65 -9.39 19.56
N GLY A 380 -3.21 -8.29 19.07
CA GLY A 380 -3.44 -7.08 19.85
C GLY A 380 -2.18 -6.23 20.09
N GLU A 381 -1.05 -6.55 19.46
CA GLU A 381 0.23 -5.82 19.57
C GLU A 381 0.30 -4.58 18.63
N GLN A 382 -0.85 -4.01 18.28
CA GLN A 382 -0.95 -2.88 17.36
C GLN A 382 -0.15 -1.65 17.82
N LEU A 383 -0.09 -1.40 19.14
CA LEU A 383 0.69 -0.30 19.70
C LEU A 383 2.20 -0.51 19.52
N TYR A 384 2.65 -1.76 19.60
CA TYR A 384 4.05 -2.08 19.33
C TYR A 384 4.41 -1.83 17.87
N SER A 385 3.63 -2.37 16.91
CA SER A 385 3.83 -2.09 15.49
C SER A 385 3.87 -0.59 15.20
N MET A 386 2.97 0.19 15.82
CA MET A 386 2.96 1.64 15.63
C MET A 386 4.26 2.31 16.14
N ARG A 387 4.78 1.88 17.29
CA ARG A 387 6.05 2.41 17.83
C ARG A 387 7.23 2.07 16.94
N VAL A 388 7.30 0.84 16.43
CA VAL A 388 8.34 0.39 15.50
C VAL A 388 8.28 1.20 14.21
N ASN A 389 7.10 1.41 13.65
CA ASN A 389 6.93 2.22 12.44
C ASN A 389 7.32 3.71 12.62
N ILE A 390 7.12 4.31 13.81
CA ILE A 390 7.57 5.68 14.10
C ILE A 390 9.10 5.71 14.27
N PHE A 391 9.66 4.73 14.95
CA PHE A 391 11.11 4.57 15.10
C PHE A 391 11.78 4.42 13.73
N ASP A 392 11.24 3.53 12.90
CA ASP A 392 11.69 3.30 11.52
C ASP A 392 11.71 4.60 10.71
N ALA A 393 10.59 5.30 10.62
CA ALA A 393 10.50 6.57 9.88
C ALA A 393 11.45 7.64 10.45
N SER A 394 11.64 7.70 11.77
CA SER A 394 12.56 8.67 12.39
C SER A 394 14.02 8.38 12.05
N MET A 395 14.42 7.10 12.13
CA MET A 395 15.77 6.66 11.84
C MET A 395 16.06 6.77 10.33
N SER A 396 15.08 6.45 9.48
CA SER A 396 15.18 6.61 8.03
C SER A 396 15.49 8.07 7.65
N VAL A 397 14.77 9.04 8.21
CA VAL A 397 15.04 10.48 8.00
C VAL A 397 16.49 10.84 8.36
N ILE A 398 16.99 10.36 9.50
CA ILE A 398 18.36 10.61 9.95
C ILE A 398 19.37 10.01 8.97
N LEU A 399 19.18 8.74 8.60
CA LEU A 399 20.10 8.05 7.68
C LEU A 399 20.09 8.66 6.28
N VAL A 400 18.92 9.03 5.75
CA VAL A 400 18.78 9.72 4.46
C VAL A 400 19.56 11.04 4.47
N TYR A 401 19.41 11.83 5.56
CA TYR A 401 20.11 13.11 5.70
C TYR A 401 21.64 12.97 5.62
N PHE A 402 22.22 11.90 6.18
CA PHE A 402 23.68 11.68 6.19
C PHE A 402 24.16 10.89 4.98
N LEU A 403 23.51 9.80 4.59
CA LEU A 403 24.05 8.88 3.59
C LEU A 403 23.79 9.32 2.15
N VAL A 404 22.64 9.92 1.87
CA VAL A 404 22.29 10.31 0.49
C VAL A 404 23.23 11.42 -0.06
N PRO A 405 23.61 12.45 0.70
CA PRO A 405 24.58 13.43 0.23
C PRO A 405 25.97 12.85 -0.06
N ILE A 406 26.37 11.74 0.61
CA ILE A 406 27.69 11.14 0.47
C ILE A 406 27.73 10.13 -0.69
N TRP A 407 26.71 9.25 -0.77
CA TRP A 407 26.69 8.11 -1.69
C TRP A 407 25.63 8.23 -2.79
N GLY A 408 24.92 9.36 -2.87
CA GLY A 408 23.87 9.58 -3.87
C GLY A 408 22.74 8.56 -3.77
N VAL A 409 22.28 8.08 -4.91
CA VAL A 409 21.17 7.10 -5.00
C VAL A 409 21.49 5.79 -4.27
N TYR A 410 22.73 5.33 -4.33
CA TYR A 410 23.15 4.12 -3.60
C TYR A 410 23.08 4.30 -2.09
N GLY A 411 23.34 5.53 -1.60
CA GLY A 411 23.13 5.86 -0.19
C GLY A 411 21.67 5.65 0.23
N TYR A 412 20.73 6.04 -0.61
CA TYR A 412 19.31 5.79 -0.35
C TYR A 412 18.95 4.30 -0.41
N VAL A 413 19.47 3.56 -1.37
CA VAL A 413 19.30 2.10 -1.41
C VAL A 413 19.79 1.44 -0.11
N VAL A 414 20.97 1.84 0.38
CA VAL A 414 21.51 1.34 1.66
C VAL A 414 20.60 1.67 2.83
N VAL A 415 20.02 2.88 2.88
CA VAL A 415 19.04 3.25 3.92
C VAL A 415 17.85 2.30 3.90
N ILE A 416 17.26 2.04 2.72
CA ILE A 416 16.12 1.12 2.59
C ILE A 416 16.50 -0.27 3.13
N PHE A 417 17.68 -0.79 2.76
CA PHE A 417 18.14 -2.10 3.25
C PHE A 417 18.30 -2.16 4.77
N ILE A 418 18.97 -1.16 5.35
CA ILE A 418 19.21 -1.10 6.80
C ILE A 418 17.85 -1.01 7.54
N MET A 419 16.99 -0.10 7.11
CA MET A 419 15.73 0.16 7.81
C MET A 419 14.77 -1.02 7.71
N GLU A 420 14.64 -1.62 6.53
CA GLU A 420 13.77 -2.77 6.35
C GLU A 420 14.21 -3.98 7.17
N VAL A 421 15.54 -4.26 7.23
CA VAL A 421 16.09 -5.35 8.04
C VAL A 421 15.86 -5.08 9.53
N ILE A 422 16.05 -3.85 10.00
CA ILE A 422 15.81 -3.48 11.41
C ILE A 422 14.32 -3.62 11.73
N ASN A 423 13.44 -3.06 10.90
CA ASN A 423 11.98 -3.10 11.10
C ASN A 423 11.48 -4.54 11.17
N ALA A 424 11.82 -5.36 10.17
CA ALA A 424 11.47 -6.77 10.13
C ALA A 424 12.02 -7.54 11.35
N SER A 425 13.27 -7.28 11.75
CA SER A 425 13.89 -7.94 12.89
C SER A 425 13.15 -7.63 14.20
N LEU A 426 12.78 -6.35 14.42
CA LEU A 426 12.03 -5.94 15.62
C LEU A 426 10.64 -6.58 15.65
N SER A 427 9.94 -6.59 14.50
CA SER A 427 8.62 -7.20 14.35
C SER A 427 8.67 -8.72 14.59
N ILE A 428 9.65 -9.42 14.00
CA ILE A 428 9.84 -10.87 14.11
C ILE A 428 10.20 -11.26 15.56
N VAL A 429 11.13 -10.54 16.19
CA VAL A 429 11.51 -10.79 17.60
C VAL A 429 10.30 -10.63 18.52
N ARG A 430 9.47 -9.62 18.29
CA ARG A 430 8.24 -9.42 19.06
C ARG A 430 7.25 -10.57 18.87
N LEU A 431 7.07 -11.03 17.65
CA LEU A 431 6.18 -12.14 17.33
C LEU A 431 6.64 -13.42 18.05
N PHE A 432 7.93 -13.79 17.95
CA PHE A 432 8.46 -14.99 18.60
C PHE A 432 8.50 -14.91 20.13
N LYS A 433 8.45 -13.72 20.71
CA LYS A 433 8.23 -13.58 22.16
C LYS A 433 6.79 -13.88 22.60
N ARG A 434 5.85 -13.83 21.67
CA ARG A 434 4.42 -14.11 21.93
C ARG A 434 4.01 -15.52 21.54
N CYS A 435 4.79 -16.19 20.68
CA CYS A 435 4.54 -17.53 20.18
C CYS A 435 5.72 -18.44 20.47
N ASN A 436 5.43 -19.71 20.71
CA ASN A 436 6.47 -20.72 20.94
C ASN A 436 6.76 -21.52 19.65
N THR A 437 6.79 -20.82 18.52
CA THR A 437 6.94 -21.40 17.19
C THR A 437 8.41 -21.79 16.95
N ARG A 438 8.67 -23.06 16.59
CA ARG A 438 10.01 -23.53 16.20
C ARG A 438 10.34 -23.13 14.77
N VAL A 439 11.44 -22.41 14.60
CA VAL A 439 11.93 -21.99 13.27
C VAL A 439 12.52 -23.19 12.53
N LYS A 440 12.00 -23.47 11.33
CA LYS A 440 12.47 -24.59 10.47
C LYS A 440 13.29 -24.01 9.30
N ILE A 441 14.49 -23.51 9.59
CA ILE A 441 15.35 -22.78 8.62
C ILE A 441 15.51 -23.53 7.30
N VAL A 442 15.73 -24.84 7.35
CA VAL A 442 15.91 -25.65 6.13
C VAL A 442 14.69 -25.58 5.22
N LYS A 443 13.47 -25.79 5.77
CA LYS A 443 12.24 -25.78 4.98
C LYS A 443 11.80 -24.37 4.57
N TRP A 444 12.04 -23.38 5.40
CA TRP A 444 11.54 -22.04 5.18
C TRP A 444 12.44 -21.18 4.30
N LEU A 445 13.78 -21.43 4.36
CA LEU A 445 14.76 -20.59 3.69
C LEU A 445 15.60 -21.38 2.68
N ILE A 446 16.31 -22.45 3.11
CA ILE A 446 17.30 -23.13 2.29
C ILE A 446 16.62 -23.84 1.10
N MET A 447 15.57 -24.62 1.33
CA MET A 447 14.87 -25.35 0.26
C MET A 447 14.29 -24.40 -0.82
N PRO A 448 13.52 -23.33 -0.48
CA PRO A 448 13.06 -22.40 -1.49
C PRO A 448 14.20 -21.71 -2.26
N LEU A 449 15.33 -21.38 -1.60
CA LEU A 449 16.52 -20.82 -2.27
C LEU A 449 17.12 -21.78 -3.30
N VAL A 450 17.30 -23.05 -2.93
CA VAL A 450 17.81 -24.06 -3.85
C VAL A 450 16.85 -24.28 -5.02
N CYS A 451 15.54 -24.35 -4.73
CA CYS A 451 14.51 -24.52 -5.74
C CYS A 451 14.48 -23.38 -6.75
N ILE A 452 14.60 -22.11 -6.29
CA ILE A 452 14.56 -20.95 -7.21
C ILE A 452 15.83 -20.85 -8.05
N VAL A 453 17.00 -21.15 -7.49
CA VAL A 453 18.26 -21.20 -8.25
C VAL A 453 18.17 -22.31 -9.31
N GLY A 454 17.67 -23.49 -8.97
CA GLY A 454 17.46 -24.58 -9.94
C GLY A 454 16.46 -24.18 -11.04
N ALA A 455 15.33 -23.59 -10.66
CA ALA A 455 14.30 -23.17 -11.60
C ALA A 455 14.79 -22.09 -12.58
N THR A 456 15.49 -21.08 -12.08
CA THR A 456 16.04 -19.99 -12.91
C THR A 456 17.15 -20.48 -13.83
N SER A 457 18.01 -21.39 -13.35
CA SER A 457 19.07 -22.00 -14.16
C SER A 457 18.48 -22.86 -15.27
N ALA A 458 17.49 -23.71 -14.96
CA ALA A 458 16.80 -24.55 -15.94
C ALA A 458 16.10 -23.70 -17.01
N SER A 459 15.39 -22.64 -16.61
CA SER A 459 14.70 -21.74 -17.53
C SER A 459 15.69 -21.01 -18.47
N LYS A 460 16.82 -20.51 -17.95
CA LYS A 460 17.85 -19.87 -18.77
C LYS A 460 18.49 -20.85 -19.75
N LEU A 461 18.74 -22.08 -19.32
CA LEU A 461 19.35 -23.12 -20.16
C LEU A 461 18.40 -23.54 -21.30
N LEU A 462 17.10 -23.63 -21.04
CA LEU A 462 16.10 -23.90 -22.06
C LEU A 462 15.96 -22.75 -23.06
N LEU A 463 16.03 -21.51 -22.59
CA LEU A 463 15.91 -20.30 -23.42
C LEU A 463 17.21 -19.96 -24.19
N SER A 464 18.38 -20.44 -23.75
CA SER A 464 19.67 -20.24 -24.46
C SER A 464 19.79 -21.09 -25.72
N ASN A 465 18.89 -22.07 -25.92
CA ASN A 465 18.92 -22.95 -27.07
C ASN A 465 18.08 -22.34 -28.20
N ASP A 466 18.69 -21.40 -28.97
CA ASP A 466 18.07 -20.65 -30.07
C ASP A 466 17.34 -21.49 -31.12
N ARG A 467 17.63 -22.79 -31.21
CA ARG A 467 16.99 -23.73 -32.13
C ARG A 467 15.56 -24.14 -31.72
N LEU A 468 15.19 -23.97 -30.45
CA LEU A 468 13.88 -24.41 -29.93
C LEU A 468 12.81 -23.32 -29.95
N ILE A 469 13.19 -22.05 -29.93
CA ILE A 469 12.25 -20.94 -29.79
C ILE A 469 12.64 -19.84 -30.78
N GLY A 470 12.12 -19.87 -31.99
CA GLY A 470 12.28 -18.79 -32.99
C GLY A 470 11.68 -17.45 -32.57
N LEU A 471 11.68 -17.16 -31.25
CA LEU A 471 11.10 -16.00 -30.61
C LEU A 471 12.23 -15.00 -30.24
N HIS A 472 12.07 -13.76 -30.64
CA HIS A 472 12.99 -12.68 -30.34
C HIS A 472 12.33 -11.64 -29.42
N GLY A 473 13.13 -10.99 -28.56
CA GLY A 473 12.73 -9.83 -27.77
C GLY A 473 11.94 -10.16 -26.49
N ASP A 474 10.92 -9.37 -26.21
CA ASP A 474 10.18 -9.37 -24.95
C ASP A 474 9.42 -10.68 -24.66
N ALA A 475 9.02 -11.40 -25.71
CA ALA A 475 8.33 -12.69 -25.58
C ALA A 475 9.20 -13.74 -24.84
N VAL A 476 10.50 -13.74 -25.07
CA VAL A 476 11.45 -14.65 -24.41
C VAL A 476 11.49 -14.38 -22.90
N GLY A 477 11.47 -13.11 -22.48
CA GLY A 477 11.41 -12.72 -21.09
C GLY A 477 10.13 -13.22 -20.38
N ILE A 478 8.97 -13.04 -21.01
CA ILE A 478 7.68 -13.49 -20.46
C ILE A 478 7.65 -15.02 -20.31
N ILE A 479 8.04 -15.74 -21.37
CA ILE A 479 8.08 -17.19 -21.36
C ILE A 479 9.06 -17.70 -20.28
N GLY A 480 10.22 -17.03 -20.13
CA GLY A 480 11.20 -17.35 -19.10
C GLY A 480 10.64 -17.20 -17.69
N ILE A 481 9.93 -16.10 -17.43
CA ILE A 481 9.28 -15.86 -16.13
C ILE A 481 8.22 -16.96 -15.87
N VAL A 482 7.34 -17.24 -16.83
CA VAL A 482 6.28 -18.25 -16.69
C VAL A 482 6.90 -19.64 -16.46
N LEU A 483 7.91 -20.01 -17.24
CA LEU A 483 8.62 -21.27 -17.09
C LEU A 483 9.29 -21.38 -15.72
N THR A 484 9.93 -20.31 -15.27
CA THR A 484 10.55 -20.26 -13.93
C THR A 484 9.51 -20.42 -12.83
N VAL A 485 8.35 -19.79 -12.93
CA VAL A 485 7.26 -19.98 -11.96
C VAL A 485 6.80 -21.44 -11.91
N LEU A 486 6.54 -22.04 -13.07
CA LEU A 486 6.07 -23.43 -13.15
C LEU A 486 7.11 -24.42 -12.60
N THR A 487 8.37 -24.28 -13.00
CA THR A 487 9.47 -25.14 -12.53
C THR A 487 9.73 -24.93 -11.03
N TYR A 488 9.66 -23.70 -10.54
CA TYR A 488 9.80 -23.42 -9.11
C TYR A 488 8.72 -24.07 -8.27
N VAL A 489 7.45 -23.92 -8.65
CA VAL A 489 6.33 -24.57 -7.95
C VAL A 489 6.48 -26.09 -7.98
N MET A 490 6.85 -26.66 -9.13
CA MET A 490 7.12 -28.09 -9.25
C MET A 490 8.23 -28.56 -8.30
N LEU A 491 9.35 -27.84 -8.25
CA LEU A 491 10.47 -28.16 -7.36
C LEU A 491 10.10 -28.02 -5.88
N LEU A 492 9.29 -27.02 -5.49
CA LEU A 492 8.80 -26.88 -4.12
C LEU A 492 7.92 -28.07 -3.69
N ILE A 493 7.10 -28.60 -4.59
CA ILE A 493 6.25 -29.76 -4.32
C ILE A 493 7.13 -31.02 -4.22
N CYS A 494 8.06 -31.25 -5.16
CA CYS A 494 8.96 -32.37 -5.17
C CYS A 494 9.91 -32.43 -3.96
N SER A 495 10.39 -31.27 -3.49
CA SER A 495 11.24 -31.17 -2.31
C SER A 495 10.49 -31.26 -0.97
N CYS A 496 9.18 -31.44 -1.00
CA CYS A 496 8.32 -31.39 0.18
C CYS A 496 8.46 -30.10 1.02
N ALA A 497 8.97 -29.04 0.41
CA ALA A 497 8.98 -27.72 1.04
C ALA A 497 7.56 -27.19 1.23
N VAL A 498 6.66 -27.49 0.28
CA VAL A 498 5.21 -27.27 0.38
C VAL A 498 4.52 -28.62 0.27
N THR A 499 3.78 -29.02 1.29
CA THR A 499 3.08 -30.31 1.32
C THR A 499 1.61 -30.15 0.88
N VAL A 500 1.00 -31.25 0.40
CA VAL A 500 -0.44 -31.29 0.07
C VAL A 500 -1.30 -30.90 1.28
N ASN A 501 -0.83 -31.18 2.49
CA ASN A 501 -1.49 -30.77 3.73
C ASN A 501 -1.46 -29.26 3.95
N ASP A 502 -0.41 -28.57 3.51
CA ASP A 502 -0.34 -27.11 3.57
C ASP A 502 -1.34 -26.50 2.59
N ILE A 503 -1.46 -27.08 1.38
CA ILE A 503 -2.46 -26.65 0.39
C ILE A 503 -3.89 -26.93 0.88
N ARG A 504 -4.14 -28.08 1.52
CA ARG A 504 -5.45 -28.37 2.13
C ARG A 504 -5.78 -27.44 3.28
N TRP A 505 -4.80 -27.08 4.10
CA TRP A 505 -5.01 -26.09 5.19
C TRP A 505 -5.49 -24.76 4.67
N PHE A 506 -4.92 -24.24 3.58
CA PHE A 506 -5.45 -23.06 2.91
C PHE A 506 -6.93 -23.21 2.51
N ARG A 507 -7.31 -24.40 2.07
CA ARG A 507 -8.71 -24.70 1.72
C ARG A 507 -9.63 -24.78 2.93
N TYR A 508 -9.11 -25.12 4.11
CA TYR A 508 -9.86 -25.13 5.38
C TYR A 508 -9.87 -23.78 6.08
N ALA A 509 -8.78 -23.05 6.06
CA ALA A 509 -8.72 -21.66 6.55
C ALA A 509 -9.61 -20.71 5.72
N ILE A 510 -9.86 -21.10 4.46
CA ILE A 510 -10.78 -20.40 3.55
C ILE A 510 -12.26 -20.88 3.70
N LYS A 511 -12.53 -22.03 4.32
CA LYS A 511 -13.88 -22.51 4.64
C LYS A 511 -14.36 -22.07 6.01
#